data_1f8ebe16800a0c49600aca04b639754b
#
_entry.id   1f8ebe16800a0c49600aca04b639754b
#
_cell.length_a   1.000
_cell.length_b   1.000
_cell.length_c   1.000
_cell.angle_alpha   90.00
_cell.angle_beta   90.00
_cell.angle_gamma   90.00
#
_symmetry.space_group_name_H-M   'P 1'
#
loop_
_entity.id
_entity.type
_entity.pdbx_description
1 polymer ?
#
loop_
_entity_poly.entity_id
_entity_poly.type
_entity_poly.pdbx_seq_one_letter_code
_entity_poly.pdbx_strand_id
1 'polypeptide(L)'
;MLLHAAGDQHAWASFVGAGSLPTYNPFDPPARPEGTVTELVDAAVAAATAAWDQVDPASGSVPTPLPPVPTLPAEVAAAACALDAAIHAWDVAVATGQPSPLSDELAAALDPAARAVVEPLRGFAYAAPLATEATDGAAAALLRYLGRDPEWAA
;
A
#
# COMPACT_ATOMS: atom_id res chain seq x y z
N MET A 1 -4.24 -4.55 -11.05
CA MET A 1 -3.58 -4.56 -9.72
C MET A 1 -2.15 -4.01 -9.78
N LEU A 2 -1.15 -4.63 -10.47
CA LEU A 2 0.24 -4.15 -10.46
C LEU A 2 0.42 -2.69 -10.89
N LEU A 3 -0.26 -2.23 -11.94
CA LEU A 3 -0.21 -0.83 -12.38
C LEU A 3 -0.89 0.13 -11.38
N HIS A 4 -1.90 -0.33 -10.66
CA HIS A 4 -2.49 0.43 -9.58
C HIS A 4 -1.48 0.61 -8.44
N ALA A 5 -0.90 -0.47 -7.93
CA ALA A 5 0.13 -0.41 -6.90
C ALA A 5 1.34 0.45 -7.29
N ALA A 6 1.82 0.34 -8.53
CA ALA A 6 2.89 1.21 -9.05
C ALA A 6 2.46 2.69 -9.07
N GLY A 7 1.21 2.97 -9.45
CA GLY A 7 0.65 4.31 -9.44
C GLY A 7 0.59 4.92 -8.04
N ASP A 8 0.24 4.12 -7.05
CA ASP A 8 0.17 4.57 -5.65
C ASP A 8 1.56 4.87 -5.09
N GLN A 9 2.59 4.07 -5.43
CA GLN A 9 3.97 4.38 -5.07
C GLN A 9 4.47 5.69 -5.71
N HIS A 10 4.12 5.95 -6.97
CA HIS A 10 4.39 7.24 -7.62
C HIS A 10 3.64 8.39 -6.94
N ALA A 11 2.38 8.18 -6.52
CA ALA A 11 1.62 9.18 -5.80
C ALA A 11 2.31 9.52 -4.47
N TRP A 12 2.71 8.52 -3.67
CA TRP A 12 3.48 8.76 -2.46
C TRP A 12 4.76 9.56 -2.74
N ALA A 13 5.57 9.15 -3.73
CA ALA A 13 6.79 9.87 -4.11
C ALA A 13 6.53 11.33 -4.46
N SER A 14 5.43 11.61 -5.17
CA SER A 14 5.04 12.96 -5.57
C SER A 14 4.58 13.83 -4.40
N PHE A 15 3.93 13.25 -3.40
CA PHE A 15 3.42 14.00 -2.24
C PHE A 15 4.50 14.27 -1.20
N VAL A 16 5.39 13.32 -0.93
CA VAL A 16 6.41 13.46 0.13
C VAL A 16 7.74 14.05 -0.36
N GLY A 17 7.97 14.09 -1.66
CA GLY A 17 9.26 14.48 -2.24
C GLY A 17 9.16 15.13 -3.61
N ALA A 18 10.18 14.90 -4.44
CA ALA A 18 10.30 15.44 -5.79
C ALA A 18 9.83 14.46 -6.88
N GLY A 19 9.06 13.45 -6.53
CA GLY A 19 8.49 12.50 -7.48
C GLY A 19 7.44 13.13 -8.39
N SER A 20 7.06 12.41 -9.44
CA SER A 20 5.98 12.77 -10.34
C SER A 20 4.82 11.81 -10.19
N LEU A 21 3.60 12.30 -10.32
CA LEU A 21 2.42 11.44 -10.45
C LEU A 21 2.58 10.53 -11.68
N PRO A 22 1.95 9.34 -11.66
CA PRO A 22 1.97 8.46 -12.83
C PRO A 22 1.35 9.15 -14.04
N THR A 23 1.82 8.80 -15.23
CA THR A 23 1.29 9.33 -16.51
C THR A 23 -0.05 8.73 -16.90
N TYR A 24 -0.54 7.77 -16.12
CA TYR A 24 -1.83 7.09 -16.31
C TYR A 24 -2.69 7.19 -15.05
N ASN A 25 -3.98 6.91 -15.18
CA ASN A 25 -4.87 6.80 -14.03
C ASN A 25 -4.67 5.43 -13.34
N PRO A 26 -4.19 5.35 -12.08
CA PRO A 26 -3.98 4.10 -11.37
C PRO A 26 -5.26 3.29 -11.14
N PHE A 27 -6.42 3.95 -11.09
CA PHE A 27 -7.72 3.32 -10.90
C PHE A 27 -8.37 2.83 -12.20
N ASP A 28 -7.86 3.28 -13.36
CA ASP A 28 -8.26 2.85 -14.70
C ASP A 28 -7.00 2.78 -15.60
N PRO A 29 -6.07 1.87 -15.27
CA PRO A 29 -4.80 1.77 -15.98
C PRO A 29 -5.00 1.26 -17.41
N PRO A 30 -4.13 1.66 -18.35
CA PRO A 30 -4.23 1.23 -19.73
C PRO A 30 -4.01 -0.29 -19.85
N ALA A 31 -4.79 -0.93 -20.74
CA ALA A 31 -4.65 -2.37 -21.02
C ALA A 31 -3.26 -2.73 -21.59
N ARG A 32 -2.56 -1.77 -22.17
CA ARG A 32 -1.20 -1.90 -22.71
C ARG A 32 -0.40 -0.68 -22.28
N PRO A 33 0.35 -0.77 -21.18
CA PRO A 33 1.23 0.30 -20.74
C PRO A 33 2.44 0.45 -21.69
N GLU A 34 3.06 1.61 -21.69
CA GLU A 34 4.37 1.79 -22.31
C GLU A 34 5.44 1.15 -21.41
N GLY A 35 6.18 0.18 -21.94
CA GLY A 35 7.13 -0.64 -21.19
C GLY A 35 6.54 -1.92 -20.61
N THR A 36 7.36 -2.70 -19.95
CA THR A 36 6.93 -3.90 -19.24
C THR A 36 6.38 -3.54 -17.86
N VAL A 37 5.46 -4.36 -17.34
CA VAL A 37 4.91 -4.17 -15.99
C VAL A 37 6.02 -4.19 -14.93
N THR A 38 7.04 -5.03 -15.10
CA THR A 38 8.19 -5.10 -14.19
C THR A 38 8.96 -3.78 -14.15
N GLU A 39 9.30 -3.22 -15.32
CA GLU A 39 9.98 -1.92 -15.41
C GLU A 39 9.19 -0.80 -14.75
N LEU A 40 7.86 -0.79 -14.91
CA LEU A 40 6.99 0.22 -14.30
C LEU A 40 6.93 0.09 -12.78
N VAL A 41 6.84 -1.15 -12.26
CA VAL A 41 6.86 -1.40 -10.82
C VAL A 41 8.21 -1.04 -10.22
N ASP A 42 9.32 -1.46 -10.84
CA ASP A 42 10.67 -1.15 -10.38
C ASP A 42 10.92 0.38 -10.34
N ALA A 43 10.48 1.09 -11.37
CA ALA A 43 10.58 2.55 -11.42
C ALA A 43 9.75 3.24 -10.31
N ALA A 44 8.56 2.74 -10.03
CA ALA A 44 7.69 3.27 -9.00
C ALA A 44 8.28 3.06 -7.59
N VAL A 45 8.78 1.85 -7.31
CA VAL A 45 9.46 1.52 -6.04
C VAL A 45 10.72 2.37 -5.87
N ALA A 46 11.53 2.51 -6.91
CA ALA A 46 12.73 3.35 -6.87
C ALA A 46 12.39 4.83 -6.59
N ALA A 47 11.32 5.35 -7.22
CA ALA A 47 10.86 6.71 -7.01
C ALA A 47 10.37 6.94 -5.56
N ALA A 48 9.56 6.00 -5.02
CA ALA A 48 9.08 6.07 -3.65
C ALA A 48 10.23 6.01 -2.66
N THR A 49 11.16 5.06 -2.83
CA THR A 49 12.35 4.92 -1.98
C THR A 49 13.18 6.20 -1.97
N ALA A 50 13.49 6.75 -3.16
CA ALA A 50 14.28 7.98 -3.27
C ALA A 50 13.59 9.20 -2.63
N ALA A 51 12.26 9.27 -2.70
CA ALA A 51 11.49 10.34 -2.06
C ALA A 51 11.53 10.20 -0.53
N TRP A 52 11.32 9.00 0.00
CA TRP A 52 11.36 8.75 1.45
C TRP A 52 12.76 8.95 2.05
N ASP A 53 13.83 8.65 1.31
CA ASP A 53 15.21 8.92 1.73
C ASP A 53 15.50 10.41 1.95
N GLN A 54 14.71 11.30 1.38
CA GLN A 54 14.84 12.76 1.55
C GLN A 54 13.95 13.31 2.67
N VAL A 55 13.04 12.52 3.22
CA VAL A 55 12.17 12.96 4.32
C VAL A 55 12.97 12.96 5.63
N ASP A 56 13.08 14.12 6.26
CA ASP A 56 13.63 14.21 7.60
C ASP A 56 12.68 13.52 8.60
N PRO A 57 13.11 12.47 9.32
CA PRO A 57 12.31 11.84 10.35
C PRO A 57 11.77 12.80 11.43
N ALA A 58 12.46 13.95 11.62
CA ALA A 58 12.05 14.99 12.55
C ALA A 58 11.04 16.00 11.95
N SER A 59 10.63 15.85 10.68
CA SER A 59 9.77 16.82 9.99
C SER A 59 8.35 16.96 10.57
N GLY A 60 7.98 16.12 11.54
CA GLY A 60 6.68 16.15 12.21
C GLY A 60 5.58 15.55 11.37
N SER A 61 5.17 16.16 10.27
CA SER A 61 4.14 15.62 9.36
C SER A 61 4.49 15.86 7.90
N VAL A 62 3.99 14.96 7.04
CA VAL A 62 4.15 15.03 5.58
C VAL A 62 2.79 14.96 4.89
N PRO A 63 2.67 15.52 3.66
CA PRO A 63 1.45 15.37 2.86
C PRO A 63 1.27 13.90 2.44
N THR A 64 0.01 13.52 2.16
CA THR A 64 -0.33 12.15 1.74
C THR A 64 -1.20 12.16 0.47
N PRO A 65 -1.14 11.12 -0.36
CA PRO A 65 -2.07 10.93 -1.47
C PRO A 65 -3.43 10.35 -1.03
N LEU A 66 -3.68 10.20 0.27
CA LEU A 66 -4.89 9.57 0.81
C LEU A 66 -6.02 10.61 0.96
N PRO A 67 -7.05 10.64 0.08
CA PRO A 67 -8.21 11.49 0.29
C PRO A 67 -8.92 11.01 1.55
N PRO A 68 -9.38 11.51 2.41
CA PRO A 68 -9.62 12.63 3.22
C PRO A 68 -8.53 12.90 4.30
N VAL A 69 -7.37 12.31 4.19
CA VAL A 69 -6.26 12.43 5.16
C VAL A 69 -5.11 13.22 4.51
N PRO A 70 -5.12 14.54 4.52
CA PRO A 70 -4.16 15.35 3.75
C PRO A 70 -2.74 15.32 4.29
N THR A 71 -2.55 15.02 5.57
CA THR A 71 -1.23 14.92 6.22
C THR A 71 -1.21 13.85 7.29
N LEU A 72 -0.05 13.24 7.51
CA LEU A 72 0.20 12.27 8.58
C LEU A 72 1.57 12.57 9.23
N PRO A 73 1.79 12.14 10.49
CA PRO A 73 3.14 12.05 11.03
C PRO A 73 4.04 11.27 10.06
N ALA A 74 5.28 11.71 9.85
CA ALA A 74 6.17 11.15 8.82
C ALA A 74 6.34 9.63 8.95
N GLU A 75 6.52 9.13 10.18
CA GLU A 75 6.63 7.69 10.46
C GLU A 75 5.35 6.90 10.09
N VAL A 76 4.17 7.46 10.39
CA VAL A 76 2.88 6.83 10.05
C VAL A 76 2.66 6.85 8.55
N ALA A 77 3.02 7.93 7.87
CA ALA A 77 2.91 8.06 6.42
C ALA A 77 3.84 7.08 5.70
N ALA A 78 5.08 6.90 6.16
CA ALA A 78 6.00 5.91 5.61
C ALA A 78 5.47 4.48 5.81
N ALA A 79 4.94 4.18 7.00
CA ALA A 79 4.33 2.89 7.27
C ALA A 79 3.03 2.67 6.47
N ALA A 80 2.25 3.73 6.17
CA ALA A 80 1.07 3.64 5.31
C ALA A 80 1.44 3.37 3.84
N CYS A 81 2.51 3.99 3.33
CA CYS A 81 3.08 3.68 2.01
C CYS A 81 3.55 2.22 1.94
N ALA A 82 4.25 1.74 2.97
CA ALA A 82 4.69 0.35 3.05
C ALA A 82 3.51 -0.64 3.18
N LEU A 83 2.46 -0.27 3.92
CA LEU A 83 1.23 -1.05 4.04
C LEU A 83 0.58 -1.24 2.66
N ASP A 84 0.44 -0.17 1.89
CA ASP A 84 -0.12 -0.21 0.55
C ASP A 84 0.64 -1.18 -0.35
N ALA A 85 1.97 -1.04 -0.42
CA ALA A 85 2.83 -1.94 -1.18
C ALA A 85 2.72 -3.41 -0.73
N ALA A 86 2.74 -3.67 0.58
CA ALA A 86 2.70 -5.02 1.14
C ALA A 86 1.36 -5.72 0.86
N ILE A 87 0.25 -4.99 0.97
CA ILE A 87 -1.08 -5.55 0.73
C ILE A 87 -1.32 -5.81 -0.76
N HIS A 88 -0.87 -4.93 -1.64
CA HIS A 88 -0.96 -5.19 -3.08
C HIS A 88 -0.01 -6.31 -3.53
N ALA A 89 1.16 -6.46 -2.89
CA ALA A 89 2.02 -7.62 -3.13
C ALA A 89 1.32 -8.92 -2.71
N TRP A 90 0.58 -8.93 -1.60
CA TRP A 90 -0.25 -10.05 -1.18
C TRP A 90 -1.37 -10.32 -2.21
N ASP A 91 -2.13 -9.30 -2.61
CA ASP A 91 -3.20 -9.43 -3.62
C ASP A 91 -2.68 -10.08 -4.92
N VAL A 92 -1.49 -9.66 -5.38
CA VAL A 92 -0.85 -10.21 -6.58
C VAL A 92 -0.37 -11.65 -6.37
N ALA A 93 0.27 -11.93 -5.24
CA ALA A 93 0.76 -13.28 -4.93
C ALA A 93 -0.40 -14.29 -4.94
N VAL A 94 -1.49 -13.99 -4.26
CA VAL A 94 -2.67 -14.85 -4.22
C VAL A 94 -3.28 -15.01 -5.60
N ALA A 95 -3.46 -13.92 -6.36
CA ALA A 95 -4.02 -13.97 -7.72
C ALA A 95 -3.16 -14.77 -8.72
N THR A 96 -1.88 -14.99 -8.41
CA THR A 96 -0.94 -15.74 -9.25
C THR A 96 -0.54 -17.09 -8.66
N GLY A 97 -1.17 -17.52 -7.56
CA GLY A 97 -0.88 -18.78 -6.88
C GLY A 97 0.52 -18.83 -6.25
N GLN A 98 1.08 -17.67 -5.90
CA GLN A 98 2.38 -17.56 -5.23
C GLN A 98 2.21 -17.54 -3.70
N PRO A 99 3.24 -17.94 -2.94
CA PRO A 99 3.24 -17.79 -1.50
C PRO A 99 3.05 -16.34 -1.08
N SER A 100 2.30 -16.13 0.01
CA SER A 100 2.12 -14.79 0.59
C SER A 100 3.47 -14.15 0.97
N PRO A 101 3.77 -12.93 0.53
CA PRO A 101 4.93 -12.18 1.00
C PRO A 101 4.69 -11.49 2.35
N LEU A 102 3.45 -11.46 2.85
CA LEU A 102 3.09 -10.83 4.12
C LEU A 102 3.37 -11.80 5.28
N SER A 103 4.47 -11.57 6.00
CA SER A 103 4.78 -12.29 7.23
C SER A 103 4.04 -11.71 8.44
N ASP A 104 3.93 -12.47 9.52
CA ASP A 104 3.36 -11.98 10.78
C ASP A 104 4.18 -10.81 11.37
N GLU A 105 5.51 -10.85 11.22
CA GLU A 105 6.39 -9.77 11.66
C GLU A 105 6.11 -8.47 10.90
N LEU A 106 6.02 -8.55 9.57
CA LEU A 106 5.70 -7.39 8.73
C LEU A 106 4.29 -6.87 9.04
N ALA A 107 3.31 -7.76 9.13
CA ALA A 107 1.93 -7.38 9.44
C ALA A 107 1.81 -6.69 10.81
N ALA A 108 2.50 -7.20 11.83
CA ALA A 108 2.53 -6.57 13.16
C ALA A 108 3.15 -5.16 13.12
N ALA A 109 4.19 -4.95 12.31
CA ALA A 109 4.81 -3.64 12.13
C ALA A 109 3.90 -2.65 11.38
N LEU A 110 3.05 -3.13 10.46
CA LEU A 110 2.14 -2.31 9.65
C LEU A 110 0.78 -2.05 10.32
N ASP A 111 0.35 -2.86 11.29
CA ASP A 111 -0.97 -2.75 11.93
C ASP A 111 -1.25 -1.35 12.54
N PRO A 112 -0.30 -0.67 13.22
CA PRO A 112 -0.54 0.67 13.73
C PRO A 112 -0.88 1.68 12.64
N ALA A 113 -0.19 1.62 11.49
CA ALA A 113 -0.49 2.48 10.36
C ALA A 113 -1.85 2.14 9.74
N ALA A 114 -2.18 0.85 9.61
CA ALA A 114 -3.49 0.42 9.14
C ALA A 114 -4.62 0.99 10.02
N ARG A 115 -4.48 0.93 11.35
CA ARG A 115 -5.46 1.52 12.29
C ARG A 115 -5.59 3.02 12.14
N ALA A 116 -4.52 3.72 11.76
CA ALA A 116 -4.53 5.16 11.59
C ALA A 116 -5.21 5.62 10.28
N VAL A 117 -5.10 4.83 9.18
CA VAL A 117 -5.49 5.32 7.86
C VAL A 117 -6.71 4.60 7.24
N VAL A 118 -7.04 3.37 7.67
CA VAL A 118 -8.04 2.55 6.96
C VAL A 118 -9.48 3.00 7.23
N GLU A 119 -9.82 3.39 8.46
CA GLU A 119 -11.22 3.70 8.80
C GLU A 119 -11.80 4.85 7.94
N PRO A 120 -11.12 6.00 7.71
CA PRO A 120 -11.64 7.04 6.84
C PRO A 120 -11.69 6.64 5.36
N LEU A 121 -11.02 5.55 4.95
CA LEU A 121 -10.98 5.06 3.57
C LEU A 121 -11.96 3.89 3.31
N ARG A 122 -12.71 3.44 4.32
CA ARG A 122 -13.71 2.37 4.14
C ARG A 122 -14.82 2.78 3.19
N GLY A 123 -15.24 1.82 2.37
CA GLY A 123 -16.24 2.04 1.33
C GLY A 123 -15.70 2.70 0.06
N PHE A 124 -14.46 3.21 0.11
CA PHE A 124 -13.75 3.72 -1.07
C PHE A 124 -12.59 2.79 -1.46
N ALA A 125 -11.60 2.61 -0.57
CA ALA A 125 -10.42 1.79 -0.83
C ALA A 125 -10.41 0.46 -0.06
N TYR A 126 -11.13 0.37 1.05
CA TYR A 126 -11.18 -0.82 1.90
C TYR A 126 -12.63 -1.28 2.14
N ALA A 127 -12.85 -2.59 2.08
CA ALA A 127 -14.10 -3.21 2.46
C ALA A 127 -14.31 -3.20 3.99
N ALA A 128 -15.49 -3.60 4.43
CA ALA A 128 -15.76 -3.83 5.85
C ALA A 128 -14.82 -4.92 6.40
N PRO A 129 -14.40 -4.83 7.67
CA PRO A 129 -13.54 -5.86 8.24
C PRO A 129 -14.27 -7.20 8.34
N LEU A 130 -13.53 -8.29 8.17
CA LEU A 130 -14.00 -9.63 8.42
C LEU A 130 -13.80 -9.98 9.91
N ALA A 131 -14.56 -10.96 10.39
CA ALA A 131 -14.38 -11.47 11.73
C ALA A 131 -13.00 -12.13 11.90
N THR A 132 -12.31 -11.79 12.96
CA THR A 132 -11.05 -12.47 13.32
C THR A 132 -11.32 -13.85 13.92
N GLU A 133 -10.39 -14.78 13.71
CA GLU A 133 -10.43 -16.13 14.28
C GLU A 133 -9.39 -16.28 15.40
N ALA A 134 -9.65 -17.18 16.33
CA ALA A 134 -8.76 -17.38 17.47
C ALA A 134 -7.37 -17.93 17.06
N THR A 135 -7.27 -18.49 15.87
CA THR A 135 -6.05 -19.05 15.30
C THR A 135 -5.30 -18.08 14.38
N ASP A 136 -5.83 -16.88 14.15
CA ASP A 136 -5.20 -15.90 13.29
C ASP A 136 -3.84 -15.46 13.84
N GLY A 137 -2.80 -15.56 13.00
CA GLY A 137 -1.56 -14.82 13.17
C GLY A 137 -1.74 -13.34 12.82
N ALA A 138 -0.70 -12.55 13.00
CA ALA A 138 -0.77 -11.11 12.73
C ALA A 138 -1.10 -10.79 11.26
N ALA A 139 -0.58 -11.57 10.32
CA ALA A 139 -0.88 -11.41 8.89
C ALA A 139 -2.36 -11.66 8.58
N ALA A 140 -2.94 -12.75 9.08
CA ALA A 140 -4.35 -13.06 8.90
C ALA A 140 -5.24 -12.00 9.56
N ALA A 141 -4.93 -11.60 10.78
CA ALA A 141 -5.67 -10.57 11.50
C ALA A 141 -5.65 -9.22 10.77
N LEU A 142 -4.49 -8.80 10.24
CA LEU A 142 -4.37 -7.58 9.45
C LEU A 142 -5.19 -7.68 8.16
N LEU A 143 -5.09 -8.78 7.42
CA LEU A 143 -5.87 -8.99 6.19
C LEU A 143 -7.38 -8.91 6.45
N ARG A 144 -7.89 -9.59 7.49
CA ARG A 144 -9.30 -9.52 7.88
C ARG A 144 -9.71 -8.10 8.27
N TYR A 145 -8.86 -7.37 8.99
CA TYR A 145 -9.11 -5.96 9.30
C TYR A 145 -9.23 -5.11 8.03
N LEU A 146 -8.44 -5.42 7.00
CA LEU A 146 -8.48 -4.73 5.70
C LEU A 146 -9.62 -5.22 4.77
N GLY A 147 -10.46 -6.17 5.25
CA GLY A 147 -11.57 -6.73 4.48
C GLY A 147 -11.14 -7.81 3.48
N ARG A 148 -9.99 -8.42 3.67
CA ARG A 148 -9.46 -9.51 2.83
C ARG A 148 -9.55 -10.84 3.55
N ASP A 149 -9.98 -11.88 2.83
CA ASP A 149 -10.00 -13.25 3.36
C ASP A 149 -8.60 -13.86 3.22
N PRO A 150 -7.89 -14.16 4.34
CA PRO A 150 -6.56 -14.75 4.28
C PRO A 150 -6.52 -16.17 3.68
N GLU A 151 -7.66 -16.84 3.62
CA GLU A 151 -7.80 -18.19 3.05
C GLU A 151 -8.24 -18.17 1.58
N TRP A 152 -8.48 -16.98 1.01
CA TRP A 152 -8.88 -16.89 -0.39
C TRP A 152 -7.78 -17.42 -1.32
N ALA A 153 -8.17 -18.26 -2.26
CA ALA A 153 -7.31 -18.83 -3.31
C ALA A 153 -7.94 -18.55 -4.68
N ALA A 154 -7.11 -18.22 -5.69
CA ALA A 154 -7.55 -17.97 -7.06
C ALA A 154 -7.89 -19.28 -7.81
#